data_fff9a9d1161a9a5627d242b937aa6a36
#
_entry.id   fff9a9d1161a9a5627d242b937aa6a36
#
_cell.length_a   1.000
_cell.length_b   1.000
_cell.length_c   1.000
_cell.angle_alpha   90.00
_cell.angle_beta   90.00
_cell.angle_gamma   90.00
#
_symmetry.space_group_name_H-M   'P 1'
#
loop_
_entity.id
_entity.type
_entity.pdbx_description
1 polymer ?
#
loop_
_entity_poly.entity_id
_entity_poly.type
_entity_poly.pdbx_seq_one_letter_code
_entity_poly.pdbx_strand_id
1 'polypeptide(L)'
;MLRNLNDEIEECRRYAEDYRRRAQAASDPALRAELSDMEERWIYLARSYEFTERVALTLSRWRDEVERSHSSSVRFPSFKGS
;
A
#
# COMPACT_ATOMS: atom_id res chain seq x y z
N MET A 1 -2.01 6.65 -18.39
CA MET A 1 -2.14 5.40 -17.90
C MET A 1 -1.80 5.28 -16.46
N LEU A 2 -2.59 4.58 -15.73
CA LEU A 2 -2.39 4.49 -14.31
C LEU A 2 -1.36 3.45 -14.02
N ARG A 3 -0.48 3.73 -13.13
CA ARG A 3 0.48 2.77 -12.66
C ARG A 3 -0.19 1.91 -11.64
N ASN A 4 0.16 0.63 -11.63
CA ASN A 4 -0.39 -0.21 -10.64
C ASN A 4 0.37 -0.05 -9.36
N LEU A 5 -0.30 -0.26 -8.26
CA LEU A 5 0.31 -0.14 -6.94
C LEU A 5 1.44 -1.14 -6.76
N ASN A 6 1.37 -2.26 -7.39
CA ASN A 6 2.41 -3.24 -7.34
C ASN A 6 3.70 -2.70 -7.90
N ASP A 7 3.64 -1.94 -8.98
CA ASP A 7 4.82 -1.31 -9.56
C ASP A 7 5.40 -0.28 -8.62
N GLU A 8 4.55 0.47 -7.94
CA GLU A 8 4.99 1.46 -6.98
C GLU A 8 5.68 0.79 -5.79
N ILE A 9 5.14 -0.31 -5.31
CA ILE A 9 5.71 -1.03 -4.20
C ILE A 9 7.09 -1.58 -4.60
N GLU A 10 7.18 -2.15 -5.77
CA GLU A 10 8.45 -2.69 -6.23
C GLU A 10 9.50 -1.61 -6.38
N GLU A 11 9.10 -0.46 -6.88
CA GLU A 11 10.01 0.64 -7.04
C GLU A 11 10.51 1.15 -5.70
N CYS A 12 9.62 1.26 -4.73
CA CYS A 12 9.99 1.69 -3.39
C CYS A 12 10.98 0.71 -2.77
N ARG A 13 10.74 -0.59 -2.94
CA ARG A 13 11.63 -1.58 -2.39
C ARG A 13 13.00 -1.56 -3.06
N ARG A 14 13.03 -1.27 -4.33
CA ARG A 14 14.27 -1.16 -5.08
C ARG A 14 15.10 0.02 -4.59
N TYR A 15 14.45 1.14 -4.33
CA TYR A 15 15.13 2.29 -3.79
C TYR A 15 15.63 2.02 -2.37
N ALA A 16 14.82 1.35 -1.56
CA ALA A 16 15.24 1.02 -0.21
C ALA A 16 16.48 0.14 -0.22
N GLU A 17 16.49 -0.83 -1.10
CA GLU A 17 17.63 -1.73 -1.21
C GLU A 17 18.87 -1.00 -1.66
N ASP A 18 18.74 -0.07 -2.58
CA ASP A 18 19.85 0.72 -3.07
C ASP A 18 20.42 1.58 -1.95
N TYR A 19 19.58 2.23 -1.17
CA TYR A 19 20.04 3.03 -0.05
C TYR A 19 20.68 2.16 1.02
N ARG A 20 20.18 0.97 1.23
CA ARG A 20 20.78 0.07 2.19
C ARG A 20 22.19 -0.31 1.77
N ARG A 21 22.40 -0.60 0.50
CA ARG A 21 23.72 -0.95 0.01
C ARG A 21 24.67 0.23 0.13
N ARG A 22 24.20 1.42 -0.15
CA ARG A 22 25.01 2.61 -0.02
C ARG A 22 25.40 2.86 1.43
N ALA A 23 24.45 2.63 2.34
CA ALA A 23 24.73 2.81 3.77
C ALA A 23 25.80 1.83 4.22
N GLN A 24 25.70 0.59 3.76
CA GLN A 24 26.69 -0.41 4.15
C GLN A 24 28.08 -0.10 3.61
N ALA A 25 28.13 0.53 2.46
CA ALA A 25 29.41 0.89 1.85
C ALA A 25 30.01 2.18 2.39
N ALA A 26 29.21 3.00 3.07
CA ALA A 26 29.69 4.29 3.55
C ALA A 26 30.55 4.10 4.77
N SER A 27 31.70 4.77 4.79
CA SER A 27 32.55 4.72 5.95
C SER A 27 32.30 5.86 6.91
N ASP A 28 31.71 6.91 6.45
CA ASP A 28 31.41 8.06 7.29
C ASP A 28 30.13 7.77 8.08
N PRO A 29 30.17 7.84 9.41
CA PRO A 29 28.98 7.53 10.21
C PRO A 29 27.82 8.46 9.95
N ALA A 30 28.08 9.72 9.70
CA ALA A 30 26.99 10.67 9.44
C ALA A 30 26.31 10.34 8.13
N LEU A 31 27.09 10.02 7.11
CA LEU A 31 26.52 9.67 5.82
C LEU A 31 25.74 8.36 5.93
N ARG A 32 26.28 7.40 6.66
CA ARG A 32 25.63 6.13 6.87
C ARG A 32 24.25 6.32 7.52
N ALA A 33 24.18 7.20 8.50
CA ALA A 33 22.94 7.48 9.18
C ALA A 33 21.93 8.11 8.23
N GLU A 34 22.36 9.01 7.40
CA GLU A 34 21.48 9.64 6.44
C GLU A 34 20.95 8.64 5.41
N LEU A 35 21.82 7.77 4.94
CA LEU A 35 21.40 6.78 3.96
C LEU A 35 20.43 5.76 4.58
N SER A 36 20.65 5.40 5.83
CA SER A 36 19.76 4.51 6.53
C SER A 36 18.39 5.15 6.73
N ASP A 37 18.37 6.44 6.98
CA ASP A 37 17.15 7.19 7.13
C ASP A 37 16.36 7.17 5.84
N MET A 38 17.03 7.34 4.72
CA MET A 38 16.37 7.29 3.43
C MET A 38 15.84 5.90 3.13
N GLU A 39 16.58 4.90 3.51
CA GLU A 39 16.12 3.51 3.37
C GLU A 39 14.82 3.31 4.13
N GLU A 40 14.75 3.78 5.34
CA GLU A 40 13.56 3.64 6.17
C GLU A 40 12.36 4.35 5.58
N ARG A 41 12.58 5.50 4.98
CA ARG A 41 11.52 6.23 4.34
C ARG A 41 10.92 5.47 3.17
N TRP A 42 11.78 4.86 2.39
CA TRP A 42 11.30 4.08 1.24
C TRP A 42 10.57 2.82 1.69
N ILE A 43 11.03 2.20 2.77
CA ILE A 43 10.36 1.04 3.34
C ILE A 43 8.98 1.45 3.85
N TYR A 44 8.91 2.57 4.54
CA TYR A 44 7.64 3.06 5.06
C TYR A 44 6.66 3.31 3.92
N LEU A 45 7.14 3.89 2.84
CA LEU A 45 6.29 4.17 1.69
C LEU A 45 5.80 2.87 1.06
N ALA A 46 6.66 1.88 0.94
CA ALA A 46 6.27 0.60 0.39
C ALA A 46 5.18 -0.03 1.24
N ARG A 47 5.31 0.02 2.54
CA ARG A 47 4.32 -0.53 3.44
C ARG A 47 2.99 0.21 3.36
N SER A 48 3.05 1.51 3.17
CA SER A 48 1.85 2.30 3.01
C SER A 48 1.11 1.91 1.76
N TYR A 49 1.82 1.71 0.67
CA TYR A 49 1.19 1.28 -0.57
C TYR A 49 0.63 -0.12 -0.45
N GLU A 50 1.33 -1.00 0.26
CA GLU A 50 0.83 -2.36 0.49
C GLU A 50 -0.44 -2.34 1.30
N PHE A 51 -0.51 -1.48 2.30
CA PHE A 51 -1.69 -1.33 3.11
C PHE A 51 -2.85 -0.82 2.26
N THR A 52 -2.59 0.17 1.42
CA THR A 52 -3.61 0.74 0.55
C THR A 52 -4.15 -0.33 -0.41
N GLU A 53 -3.28 -1.14 -0.93
CA GLU A 53 -3.69 -2.19 -1.84
C GLU A 53 -4.57 -3.22 -1.13
N ARG A 54 -4.20 -3.56 0.08
CA ARG A 54 -4.95 -4.52 0.88
C ARG A 54 -6.34 -3.98 1.21
N VAL A 55 -6.42 -2.70 1.57
CA VAL A 55 -7.69 -2.07 1.86
C VAL A 55 -8.56 -2.02 0.61
N ALA A 56 -7.97 -1.68 -0.52
CA ALA A 56 -8.72 -1.61 -1.76
C ALA A 56 -9.29 -2.96 -2.15
N LEU A 57 -8.51 -4.02 -1.96
CA LEU A 57 -9.00 -5.36 -2.24
C LEU A 57 -10.11 -5.78 -1.30
N THR A 58 -10.00 -5.42 -0.06
CA THR A 58 -11.02 -5.71 0.93
C THR A 58 -12.31 -4.98 0.59
N LEU A 59 -12.22 -3.72 0.23
CA LEU A 59 -13.39 -2.94 -0.12
C LEU A 59 -14.05 -3.45 -1.39
N SER A 60 -13.25 -3.89 -2.33
CA SER A 60 -13.78 -4.43 -3.57
C SER A 60 -14.56 -5.71 -3.30
N ARG A 61 -14.02 -6.56 -2.45
CA ARG A 61 -14.68 -7.80 -2.08
C ARG A 61 -15.98 -7.52 -1.33
N TRP A 62 -15.94 -6.58 -0.43
CA TRP A 62 -17.11 -6.19 0.34
C TRP A 62 -18.19 -5.64 -0.57
N ARG A 63 -17.81 -4.83 -1.53
CA ARG A 63 -18.76 -4.26 -2.47
C ARG A 63 -19.42 -5.35 -3.31
N ASP A 64 -18.66 -6.33 -3.73
CA ASP A 64 -19.19 -7.44 -4.50
C ASP A 64 -20.20 -8.24 -3.68
N GLU A 65 -19.92 -8.43 -2.42
CA GLU A 65 -20.81 -9.14 -1.56
C GLU A 65 -22.09 -8.39 -1.32
N VAL A 66 -22.02 -7.10 -1.13
CA VAL A 66 -23.18 -6.27 -0.92
C VAL A 66 -24.05 -6.29 -2.19
N GLU A 67 -23.45 -6.18 -3.33
CA GLU A 67 -24.20 -6.19 -4.56
C GLU A 67 -24.85 -7.53 -4.81
N ARG A 68 -24.18 -8.60 -4.44
CA ARG A 68 -24.74 -9.92 -4.59
C ARG A 68 -25.94 -10.11 -3.68
N SER A 69 -25.83 -9.68 -2.45
CA SER A 69 -26.90 -9.73 -1.52
C SER A 69 -28.04 -8.91 -1.97
N HIS A 70 -27.78 -7.75 -2.51
CA HIS A 70 -28.76 -6.87 -2.95
C HIS A 70 -29.51 -7.44 -4.08
N SER A 71 -28.86 -8.05 -5.01
CA SER A 71 -29.56 -8.59 -6.08
C SER A 71 -30.35 -9.77 -5.70
N SER A 72 -29.99 -10.43 -4.67
CA SER A 72 -30.68 -11.53 -4.25
C SER A 72 -31.85 -11.21 -3.59
N SER A 73 -32.13 -10.28 -3.08
CA SER A 73 -33.20 -10.04 -2.51
C SER A 73 -33.61 -9.12 -1.79
N VAL A 74 -33.18 -8.76 -1.37
CA VAL A 74 -33.61 -8.13 -0.52
C VAL A 74 -33.85 -6.95 -0.50
N ARG A 75 -34.51 -6.50 -0.09
CA ARG A 75 -34.82 -5.38 0.04
C ARG A 75 -34.47 -4.87 1.26
N PHE A 76 -34.06 -3.80 1.37
CA PHE A 76 -33.83 -3.23 2.54
C PHE A 76 -34.97 -2.77 3.07
N PRO A 77 -35.20 -2.97 4.07
CA PRO A 77 -36.36 -2.64 4.63
C PRO A 77 -36.38 -1.29 4.98
N SER A 78 -36.53 -1.01 5.31
CA SER A 78 -36.64 0.09 5.83
C SER A 78 -36.45 1.26 5.68
N PHE A 79 -35.91 1.70 5.60
CA PHE A 79 -35.74 2.92 5.53
C PHE A 79 -36.68 3.57 4.96
N LYS A 80 -37.14 3.18 4.39
CA LYS A 80 -38.01 3.73 3.85
C LYS A 80 -38.93 4.04 4.38
N GLY A 81 -39.13 4.12 4.68
CA GLY A 81 -39.86 4.31 5.15
C GLY A 81 -40.25 4.92 5.59
N SER A 82 -40.06 4.93 5.54
CA SER A 82 -40.33 5.30 6.03
C SER A 82 -40.70 5.61 6.08
#